data_316416332e0c635b1516b5d8226075d1
#
_entry.id   316416332e0c635b1516b5d8226075d1
#
_cell.length_a   1.000
_cell.length_b   1.000
_cell.length_c   1.000
_cell.angle_alpha   90.00
_cell.angle_beta   90.00
_cell.angle_gamma   90.00
#
_symmetry.space_group_name_H-M   'P 1'
#
loop_
_entity.id
_entity.type
_entity.pdbx_description
1 polymer ?
#
loop_
_entity_poly.entity_id
_entity_poly.type
_entity_poly.pdbx_seq_one_letter_code
_entity_poly.pdbx_strand_id
1 'polypeptide(L)'
;MNSAPPYAAANAVLKEFAMKKTLGIAVAALVAGASLFAEGLSVNGYIRSGISIDPKGETVKTGTWLPGDYFGGGSRLRLNINYDGVNGGATFRYQKDADDDKKFFISDNWFSGSNIKWAMGYAKFLDGKIIAEAGKLVDTYTSTGGWEDGTFGDNAGAGIGARVVISPVEGLFITASASDLYLEKYKAADDEVKDRDAKEGDLKFNEKLFGFTAKYANDAFFVTGGVHLAKSYYASFGLTAVDNLTLVVEAFINDTADVDDPETKLYPWVEYTGIENLTLAALGAITIVDGSTSIAITPAVSYALTDVISLAAESTITIPDKDIDPTDDTYAVITPSVTFAASKKASATVFASLSTDTDQAKHSFGAGVKYAF
;
A
#
# COMPACT_ATOMS: atom_id res chain seq x y z
N MET A 1 -25.40 -30.49 32.07
CA MET A 1 -24.51 -29.54 31.36
C MET A 1 -23.09 -30.00 31.61
N ASN A 2 -22.49 -30.70 30.63
CA ASN A 2 -21.10 -31.16 30.74
C ASN A 2 -20.19 -30.05 30.24
N SER A 3 -19.54 -29.35 31.16
CA SER A 3 -18.43 -28.43 30.80
C SER A 3 -17.19 -29.25 30.41
N ALA A 4 -16.70 -29.01 29.21
CA ALA A 4 -15.42 -29.61 28.76
C ALA A 4 -14.31 -29.24 29.77
N PRO A 5 -13.39 -30.16 30.07
CA PRO A 5 -12.33 -29.89 31.03
C PRO A 5 -11.37 -28.80 30.51
N PRO A 6 -10.90 -27.88 31.36
CA PRO A 6 -10.08 -26.73 31.00
C PRO A 6 -8.74 -27.09 30.30
N TYR A 7 -8.27 -28.32 30.45
CA TYR A 7 -7.06 -28.84 29.80
C TYR A 7 -7.19 -29.01 28.27
N ALA A 8 -8.41 -29.18 27.74
CA ALA A 8 -8.61 -29.33 26.30
C ALA A 8 -8.37 -28.00 25.55
N ALA A 9 -8.79 -26.88 26.14
CA ALA A 9 -8.57 -25.56 25.59
C ALA A 9 -7.09 -25.14 25.62
N ALA A 10 -6.38 -25.45 26.72
CA ALA A 10 -4.95 -25.17 26.82
C ALA A 10 -4.10 -25.95 25.83
N ASN A 11 -4.43 -27.23 25.57
CA ASN A 11 -3.73 -28.06 24.59
C ASN A 11 -4.02 -27.62 23.15
N ALA A 12 -5.21 -27.10 22.84
CA ALA A 12 -5.51 -26.54 21.52
C ALA A 12 -4.68 -25.27 21.27
N VAL A 13 -4.59 -24.37 22.24
CA VAL A 13 -3.77 -23.14 22.15
C VAL A 13 -2.28 -23.46 22.01
N LEU A 14 -1.77 -24.45 22.74
CA LEU A 14 -0.35 -24.86 22.65
C LEU A 14 -0.03 -25.52 21.28
N LYS A 15 -0.93 -26.35 20.74
CA LYS A 15 -0.76 -26.93 19.40
C LYS A 15 -0.79 -25.87 18.31
N GLU A 16 -1.69 -24.89 18.42
CA GLU A 16 -1.80 -23.78 17.49
C GLU A 16 -0.55 -22.88 17.55
N PHE A 17 -0.02 -22.62 18.74
CA PHE A 17 1.20 -21.84 18.93
C PHE A 17 2.44 -22.57 18.39
N ALA A 18 2.51 -23.90 18.54
CA ALA A 18 3.57 -24.73 18.00
C ALA A 18 3.52 -24.76 16.46
N MET A 19 2.33 -24.89 15.89
CA MET A 19 2.13 -24.90 14.43
C MET A 19 2.50 -23.54 13.80
N LYS A 20 2.17 -22.43 14.43
CA LYS A 20 2.54 -21.08 13.98
C LYS A 20 4.05 -20.83 14.05
N LYS A 21 4.74 -21.30 15.09
CA LYS A 21 6.20 -21.28 15.16
C LYS A 21 6.87 -22.12 14.09
N THR A 22 6.35 -23.33 13.84
CA THR A 22 6.88 -24.23 12.83
C THR A 22 6.72 -23.66 11.42
N LEU A 23 5.59 -23.00 11.14
CA LEU A 23 5.36 -22.33 9.86
C LEU A 23 6.31 -21.14 9.66
N GLY A 24 6.52 -20.32 10.68
CA GLY A 24 7.47 -19.19 10.63
C GLY A 24 8.91 -19.68 10.39
N ILE A 25 9.32 -20.76 11.05
CA ILE A 25 10.63 -21.40 10.85
C ILE A 25 10.73 -22.04 9.47
N ALA A 26 9.66 -22.71 8.99
CA ALA A 26 9.64 -23.32 7.67
C ALA A 26 9.73 -22.27 6.55
N VAL A 27 9.02 -21.14 6.67
CA VAL A 27 9.12 -20.01 5.74
C VAL A 27 10.52 -19.41 5.79
N ALA A 28 11.09 -19.18 6.98
CA ALA A 28 12.45 -18.67 7.12
C ALA A 28 13.51 -19.63 6.56
N ALA A 29 13.33 -20.94 6.73
CA ALA A 29 14.23 -21.97 6.17
C ALA A 29 14.09 -22.09 4.65
N LEU A 30 12.87 -21.95 4.12
CA LEU A 30 12.62 -21.94 2.67
C LEU A 30 13.24 -20.71 2.02
N VAL A 31 13.11 -19.55 2.67
CA VAL A 31 13.74 -18.28 2.28
C VAL A 31 15.26 -18.38 2.30
N ALA A 32 15.84 -18.90 3.37
CA ALA A 32 17.29 -19.06 3.49
C ALA A 32 17.84 -20.12 2.53
N GLY A 33 17.09 -21.21 2.28
CA GLY A 33 17.48 -22.26 1.35
C GLY A 33 17.35 -21.86 -0.12
N ALA A 34 16.29 -21.17 -0.49
CA ALA A 34 16.04 -20.78 -1.89
C ALA A 34 17.04 -19.76 -2.41
N SER A 35 17.50 -18.82 -1.59
CA SER A 35 18.49 -17.79 -1.98
C SER A 35 19.89 -18.37 -2.25
N LEU A 36 20.16 -19.61 -1.82
CA LEU A 36 21.45 -20.29 -2.03
C LEU A 36 21.54 -21.08 -3.34
N PHE A 37 20.41 -21.32 -4.04
CA PHE A 37 20.37 -22.31 -5.12
C PHE A 37 19.80 -21.82 -6.46
N ALA A 38 19.26 -20.60 -6.55
CA ALA A 38 18.70 -20.09 -7.80
C ALA A 38 19.26 -18.68 -8.11
N GLU A 39 20.07 -18.61 -9.14
CA GLU A 39 20.49 -17.34 -9.74
C GLU A 39 19.22 -16.59 -10.19
N GLY A 40 19.09 -15.31 -9.79
CA GLY A 40 17.91 -14.50 -10.07
C GLY A 40 16.75 -14.58 -9.05
N LEU A 41 16.81 -15.47 -8.06
CA LEU A 41 15.80 -15.54 -7.00
C LEU A 41 16.13 -14.59 -5.85
N SER A 42 15.19 -13.75 -5.48
CA SER A 42 15.27 -12.92 -4.27
C SER A 42 14.05 -13.13 -3.37
N VAL A 43 14.30 -13.16 -2.09
CA VAL A 43 13.24 -13.23 -1.06
C VAL A 43 13.54 -12.19 -0.01
N ASN A 44 12.57 -11.33 0.27
CA ASN A 44 12.69 -10.29 1.29
C ASN A 44 11.33 -9.97 1.88
N GLY A 45 11.35 -9.24 2.97
CA GLY A 45 10.12 -8.83 3.61
C GLY A 45 10.36 -8.17 4.95
N TYR A 46 9.27 -7.92 5.65
CA TYR A 46 9.33 -7.41 7.00
C TYR A 46 8.07 -7.74 7.78
N ILE A 47 8.21 -7.71 9.08
CA ILE A 47 7.12 -7.66 10.04
C ILE A 47 7.25 -6.39 10.86
N ARG A 48 6.16 -5.67 11.07
CA ARG A 48 6.07 -4.55 11.99
C ARG A 48 4.76 -4.63 12.76
N SER A 49 4.81 -4.36 14.05
CA SER A 49 3.63 -4.32 14.92
C SER A 49 3.98 -3.66 16.25
N GLY A 50 2.95 -3.24 16.98
CA GLY A 50 3.13 -2.59 18.27
C GLY A 50 1.82 -2.52 19.04
N ILE A 51 1.84 -1.64 20.02
CA ILE A 51 0.70 -1.32 20.88
C ILE A 51 0.55 0.20 20.98
N SER A 52 -0.68 0.66 21.13
CA SER A 52 -0.96 2.04 21.51
C SER A 52 -1.98 2.08 22.64
N ILE A 53 -1.93 3.13 23.42
CA ILE A 53 -2.80 3.40 24.56
C ILE A 53 -3.46 4.75 24.29
N ASP A 54 -4.79 4.77 24.38
CA ASP A 54 -5.58 5.99 24.47
C ASP A 54 -5.98 6.19 25.94
N PRO A 55 -5.33 7.15 26.64
CA PRO A 55 -5.60 7.35 28.06
C PRO A 55 -7.00 7.90 28.35
N LYS A 56 -7.61 8.62 27.39
CA LYS A 56 -8.92 9.24 27.54
C LYS A 56 -10.04 8.22 27.31
N GLY A 57 -9.85 7.34 26.32
CA GLY A 57 -10.77 6.24 26.02
C GLY A 57 -10.52 4.98 26.87
N GLU A 58 -9.50 4.99 27.75
CA GLU A 58 -9.10 3.81 28.56
C GLU A 58 -8.91 2.55 27.70
N THR A 59 -8.47 2.73 26.45
CA THR A 59 -8.33 1.63 25.49
C THR A 59 -6.87 1.34 25.17
N VAL A 60 -6.58 0.05 25.05
CA VAL A 60 -5.29 -0.45 24.55
C VAL A 60 -5.55 -1.13 23.22
N LYS A 61 -4.92 -0.62 22.18
CA LYS A 61 -4.96 -1.23 20.85
C LYS A 61 -3.68 -2.03 20.61
N THR A 62 -3.83 -3.28 20.17
CA THR A 62 -2.73 -4.14 19.72
C THR A 62 -2.73 -4.20 18.21
N GLY A 63 -1.58 -4.43 17.60
CA GLY A 63 -1.45 -4.41 16.15
C GLY A 63 -1.31 -3.01 15.58
N THR A 64 -1.01 -2.01 16.41
CA THR A 64 -0.72 -0.66 15.99
C THR A 64 0.78 -0.55 15.63
N TRP A 65 1.09 0.12 14.56
CA TRP A 65 2.40 0.64 14.23
C TRP A 65 2.33 2.16 14.37
N LEU A 66 3.37 2.86 14.01
CA LEU A 66 3.38 4.32 13.98
C LEU A 66 2.17 4.85 13.19
N PRO A 67 1.23 5.58 13.80
CA PRO A 67 0.17 6.26 13.06
C PRO A 67 0.76 7.42 12.24
N GLY A 68 0.06 7.83 11.19
CA GLY A 68 0.45 8.93 10.32
C GLY A 68 0.52 8.51 8.86
N ASP A 69 0.57 9.49 7.98
CA ASP A 69 0.48 9.29 6.53
C ASP A 69 1.87 9.11 5.90
N TYR A 70 2.89 9.83 6.39
CA TYR A 70 4.21 9.83 5.80
C TYR A 70 5.14 8.76 6.42
N PHE A 71 5.35 8.77 7.74
CA PHE A 71 6.18 7.77 8.43
C PHE A 71 5.40 6.56 8.91
N GLY A 72 4.09 6.65 8.94
CA GLY A 72 3.17 5.71 9.53
C GLY A 72 2.87 4.47 8.71
N GLY A 73 1.71 3.91 8.94
CA GLY A 73 1.12 2.85 8.12
C GLY A 73 0.90 1.50 8.79
N GLY A 74 0.26 1.43 9.93
CA GLY A 74 -0.31 0.24 10.56
C GLY A 74 0.65 -0.96 10.77
N SER A 75 0.21 -1.96 11.50
CA SER A 75 0.93 -3.23 11.60
C SER A 75 0.85 -4.02 10.30
N ARG A 76 1.95 -4.64 9.91
CA ARG A 76 2.04 -5.32 8.61
C ARG A 76 3.02 -6.48 8.64
N LEU A 77 2.65 -7.59 8.02
CA LEU A 77 3.55 -8.62 7.53
C LEU A 77 3.60 -8.54 6.01
N ARG A 78 4.80 -8.40 5.44
CA ARG A 78 5.03 -8.45 3.98
C ARG A 78 6.10 -9.48 3.67
N LEU A 79 5.84 -10.31 2.66
CA LEU A 79 6.79 -11.26 2.08
C LEU A 79 6.78 -11.05 0.55
N ASN A 80 7.94 -10.80 -0.02
CA ASN A 80 8.14 -10.74 -1.46
C ASN A 80 9.02 -11.91 -1.88
N ILE A 81 8.65 -12.56 -2.97
CA ILE A 81 9.42 -13.59 -3.65
C ILE A 81 9.50 -13.18 -5.12
N ASN A 82 10.70 -12.92 -5.63
CA ASN A 82 10.89 -12.52 -7.01
C ASN A 82 11.92 -13.43 -7.65
N TYR A 83 11.62 -13.88 -8.84
CA TYR A 83 12.55 -14.55 -9.72
C TYR A 83 12.65 -13.77 -11.03
N ASP A 84 13.83 -13.33 -11.39
CA ASP A 84 14.13 -12.64 -12.64
C ASP A 84 15.18 -13.39 -13.44
N GLY A 85 14.75 -14.06 -14.49
CA GLY A 85 15.59 -14.76 -15.44
C GLY A 85 15.77 -13.96 -16.73
N VAL A 86 16.66 -14.46 -17.60
CA VAL A 86 16.99 -13.79 -18.88
C VAL A 86 15.76 -13.61 -19.78
N ASN A 87 14.94 -14.65 -19.88
CA ASN A 87 13.78 -14.67 -20.79
C ASN A 87 12.43 -14.47 -20.10
N GLY A 88 12.42 -14.20 -18.79
CA GLY A 88 11.18 -14.03 -18.03
C GLY A 88 11.39 -14.34 -16.57
N GLY A 89 10.32 -14.24 -15.79
CA GLY A 89 10.37 -14.45 -14.35
C GLY A 89 9.00 -14.52 -13.73
N ALA A 90 8.98 -14.35 -12.41
CA ALA A 90 7.76 -14.31 -11.63
C ALA A 90 7.93 -13.43 -10.40
N THR A 91 6.86 -12.79 -9.97
CA THR A 91 6.84 -12.04 -8.71
C THR A 91 5.62 -12.41 -7.90
N PHE A 92 5.82 -12.48 -6.60
CA PHE A 92 4.77 -12.78 -5.64
C PHE A 92 4.92 -11.85 -4.44
N ARG A 93 3.82 -11.26 -3.98
CA ARG A 93 3.75 -10.55 -2.70
C ARG A 93 2.58 -11.04 -1.89
N TYR A 94 2.90 -11.54 -0.72
CA TYR A 94 1.95 -11.70 0.38
C TYR A 94 2.05 -10.48 1.29
N GLN A 95 0.93 -9.89 1.66
CA GLN A 95 0.86 -8.81 2.62
C GLN A 95 -0.41 -8.94 3.45
N LYS A 96 -0.22 -8.98 4.75
CA LYS A 96 -1.31 -8.86 5.71
C LYS A 96 -1.13 -7.58 6.50
N ASP A 97 -2.12 -6.71 6.41
CA ASP A 97 -2.24 -5.51 7.22
C ASP A 97 -3.09 -5.82 8.47
N ALA A 98 -2.91 -5.08 9.56
CA ALA A 98 -3.82 -5.15 10.68
C ALA A 98 -5.11 -4.41 10.30
N ASP A 99 -6.24 -5.09 10.41
CA ASP A 99 -7.54 -4.43 10.46
C ASP A 99 -7.68 -3.79 11.85
N ASP A 100 -8.20 -2.57 11.92
CA ASP A 100 -8.33 -1.78 13.16
C ASP A 100 -9.10 -2.52 14.28
N ASP A 101 -9.97 -3.46 13.92
CA ASP A 101 -10.83 -4.18 14.85
C ASP A 101 -10.42 -5.64 15.10
N LYS A 102 -9.37 -6.15 14.45
CA LYS A 102 -8.99 -7.56 14.54
C LYS A 102 -7.56 -7.73 15.03
N LYS A 103 -7.40 -8.63 15.99
CA LYS A 103 -6.10 -9.01 16.54
C LYS A 103 -5.20 -9.55 15.42
N PHE A 104 -4.19 -8.78 15.03
CA PHE A 104 -3.29 -9.06 13.90
C PHE A 104 -2.76 -10.50 13.85
N PHE A 105 -2.42 -11.08 15.02
CA PHE A 105 -1.86 -12.42 15.12
C PHE A 105 -2.90 -13.53 15.42
N ILE A 106 -4.17 -13.22 15.56
CA ILE A 106 -5.20 -14.17 16.02
C ILE A 106 -6.32 -14.37 14.97
N SER A 107 -6.24 -13.72 13.80
CA SER A 107 -7.26 -13.90 12.78
C SER A 107 -7.08 -15.22 12.03
N ASP A 108 -8.18 -15.95 11.83
CA ASP A 108 -8.20 -17.28 11.19
C ASP A 108 -7.87 -17.27 9.69
N ASN A 109 -7.80 -16.08 9.07
CA ASN A 109 -7.64 -15.92 7.62
C ASN A 109 -6.23 -15.45 7.18
N TRP A 110 -5.18 -16.05 7.74
CA TRP A 110 -3.80 -15.72 7.33
C TRP A 110 -3.54 -15.95 5.83
N PHE A 111 -4.18 -16.95 5.23
CA PHE A 111 -3.99 -17.35 3.83
C PHE A 111 -5.20 -17.05 2.95
N SER A 112 -6.01 -16.04 3.27
CA SER A 112 -7.06 -15.61 2.36
C SER A 112 -6.47 -15.05 1.06
N GLY A 113 -7.15 -15.23 -0.05
CA GLY A 113 -6.73 -14.71 -1.35
C GLY A 113 -6.57 -13.19 -1.37
N SER A 114 -7.26 -12.47 -0.46
CA SER A 114 -7.13 -11.01 -0.28
C SER A 114 -5.75 -10.57 0.24
N ASN A 115 -5.01 -11.46 0.91
CA ASN A 115 -3.66 -11.18 1.40
C ASN A 115 -2.57 -11.36 0.33
N ILE A 116 -2.89 -11.96 -0.80
CA ILE A 116 -1.99 -12.01 -1.96
C ILE A 116 -2.18 -10.71 -2.72
N LYS A 117 -1.21 -9.79 -2.61
CA LYS A 117 -1.27 -8.50 -3.31
C LYS A 117 -1.03 -8.66 -4.79
N TRP A 118 -0.02 -9.44 -5.16
CA TRP A 118 0.21 -9.85 -6.54
C TRP A 118 0.87 -11.23 -6.63
N ALA A 119 0.64 -11.90 -7.74
CA ALA A 119 1.20 -13.21 -8.09
C ALA A 119 1.18 -13.33 -9.62
N MET A 120 2.25 -12.95 -10.29
CA MET A 120 2.30 -12.93 -11.75
C MET A 120 3.58 -13.53 -12.29
N GLY A 121 3.46 -14.14 -13.46
CA GLY A 121 4.58 -14.52 -14.29
C GLY A 121 4.72 -13.59 -15.49
N TYR A 122 5.92 -13.51 -16.05
CA TYR A 122 6.19 -12.71 -17.23
C TYR A 122 7.22 -13.37 -18.14
N ALA A 123 7.11 -13.06 -19.44
CA ALA A 123 8.06 -13.45 -20.48
C ALA A 123 8.58 -12.21 -21.21
N LYS A 124 9.87 -12.20 -21.47
CA LYS A 124 10.59 -11.12 -22.17
C LYS A 124 10.87 -11.53 -23.62
N PHE A 125 10.59 -10.65 -24.56
CA PHE A 125 10.82 -10.82 -25.99
C PHE A 125 11.60 -9.63 -26.53
N LEU A 126 12.35 -9.83 -27.60
CA LEU A 126 13.12 -8.79 -28.27
C LEU A 126 14.04 -8.04 -27.30
N ASP A 127 14.85 -8.78 -26.54
CA ASP A 127 15.76 -8.24 -25.53
C ASP A 127 15.05 -7.37 -24.46
N GLY A 128 13.81 -7.76 -24.09
CA GLY A 128 13.03 -7.07 -23.08
C GLY A 128 12.24 -5.86 -23.59
N LYS A 129 12.26 -5.58 -24.90
CA LYS A 129 11.44 -4.50 -25.48
C LYS A 129 9.94 -4.81 -25.48
N ILE A 130 9.58 -6.08 -25.41
CA ILE A 130 8.19 -6.53 -25.22
C ILE A 130 8.18 -7.48 -24.03
N ILE A 131 7.28 -7.24 -23.10
CA ILE A 131 7.06 -8.10 -21.94
C ILE A 131 5.59 -8.48 -21.91
N ALA A 132 5.31 -9.76 -21.84
CA ALA A 132 3.96 -10.28 -21.62
C ALA A 132 3.85 -10.78 -20.19
N GLU A 133 2.82 -10.36 -19.48
CA GLU A 133 2.57 -10.67 -18.08
C GLU A 133 1.19 -11.28 -17.91
N ALA A 134 1.06 -12.22 -16.96
CA ALA A 134 -0.22 -12.83 -16.61
C ALA A 134 -0.24 -13.23 -15.14
N GLY A 135 -1.44 -13.19 -14.53
CA GLY A 135 -1.67 -13.52 -13.13
C GLY A 135 -2.38 -12.40 -12.39
N LYS A 136 -2.17 -12.30 -11.08
CA LYS A 136 -2.59 -11.13 -10.30
C LYS A 136 -1.55 -10.05 -10.48
N LEU A 137 -1.87 -9.10 -11.36
CA LEU A 137 -0.96 -8.08 -11.87
C LEU A 137 -0.67 -6.98 -10.84
N VAL A 138 0.46 -6.34 -11.00
CA VAL A 138 0.83 -5.07 -10.35
C VAL A 138 1.47 -4.17 -11.40
N ASP A 139 1.20 -2.89 -11.35
CA ASP A 139 1.88 -1.95 -12.25
C ASP A 139 3.34 -1.73 -11.78
N THR A 140 4.28 -2.12 -12.60
CA THR A 140 5.72 -1.98 -12.34
C THR A 140 6.42 -1.07 -13.33
N TYR A 141 5.84 -0.86 -14.51
CA TYR A 141 6.49 -0.13 -15.61
C TYR A 141 5.97 1.28 -15.79
N THR A 142 4.69 1.48 -15.51
CA THR A 142 3.99 2.74 -15.72
C THR A 142 3.46 3.35 -14.42
N SER A 143 4.09 2.98 -13.29
CA SER A 143 3.77 3.54 -11.99
C SER A 143 3.92 5.07 -11.98
N THR A 144 3.09 5.73 -11.19
CA THR A 144 3.08 7.20 -11.08
C THR A 144 4.36 7.73 -10.44
N GLY A 145 5.07 6.90 -9.67
CA GLY A 145 6.28 7.29 -8.95
C GLY A 145 6.02 8.23 -7.78
N GLY A 146 4.76 8.49 -7.43
CA GLY A 146 4.37 9.37 -6.37
C GLY A 146 3.98 8.65 -5.08
N TRP A 147 3.30 9.38 -4.21
CA TRP A 147 2.90 8.88 -2.89
C TRP A 147 1.80 7.81 -2.96
N GLU A 148 0.81 8.01 -3.84
CA GLU A 148 -0.34 7.13 -4.04
C GLU A 148 -0.14 6.09 -5.15
N ASP A 149 1.12 5.84 -5.50
CA ASP A 149 1.51 4.91 -6.56
C ASP A 149 0.78 3.55 -6.49
N GLY A 150 0.58 3.02 -5.28
CA GLY A 150 -0.18 1.78 -5.09
C GLY A 150 -1.66 1.89 -5.47
N THR A 151 -2.28 3.04 -5.23
CA THR A 151 -3.69 3.30 -5.57
C THR A 151 -3.87 3.44 -7.08
N PHE A 152 -2.97 4.16 -7.73
CA PHE A 152 -3.01 4.35 -9.18
C PHE A 152 -2.62 3.06 -9.93
N GLY A 153 -1.59 2.36 -9.48
CA GLY A 153 -1.20 1.07 -10.01
C GLY A 153 -2.33 0.05 -9.97
N ASP A 154 -3.09 0.05 -8.89
CA ASP A 154 -4.27 -0.81 -8.73
C ASP A 154 -5.41 -0.43 -9.71
N ASN A 155 -5.42 0.78 -10.24
CA ASN A 155 -6.46 1.24 -11.17
C ASN A 155 -6.08 1.10 -12.66
N ALA A 156 -4.80 0.96 -13.00
CA ALA A 156 -4.32 1.02 -14.38
C ALA A 156 -3.98 -0.34 -15.01
N GLY A 157 -4.41 -1.43 -14.46
CA GLY A 157 -4.15 -2.76 -15.01
C GLY A 157 -3.67 -3.76 -13.97
N ALA A 158 -3.87 -3.46 -12.71
CA ALA A 158 -3.80 -4.43 -11.62
C ALA A 158 -5.04 -5.36 -11.67
N GLY A 159 -5.07 -6.37 -10.82
CA GLY A 159 -6.12 -7.38 -10.81
C GLY A 159 -5.68 -8.67 -11.47
N ILE A 160 -6.58 -9.65 -11.58
CA ILE A 160 -6.29 -10.92 -12.26
C ILE A 160 -6.50 -10.72 -13.75
N GLY A 161 -5.46 -10.97 -14.54
CA GLY A 161 -5.55 -10.75 -15.98
C GLY A 161 -4.22 -10.94 -16.71
N ALA A 162 -4.10 -10.22 -17.82
CA ALA A 162 -2.89 -10.21 -18.63
C ALA A 162 -2.54 -8.78 -19.06
N ARG A 163 -1.26 -8.54 -19.29
CA ARG A 163 -0.73 -7.25 -19.73
C ARG A 163 0.40 -7.45 -20.71
N VAL A 164 0.49 -6.55 -21.68
CA VAL A 164 1.66 -6.41 -22.55
C VAL A 164 2.28 -5.05 -22.30
N VAL A 165 3.59 -5.04 -22.09
CA VAL A 165 4.41 -3.84 -21.96
C VAL A 165 5.31 -3.75 -23.19
N ILE A 166 5.39 -2.58 -23.80
CA ILE A 166 6.22 -2.28 -24.96
C ILE A 166 7.14 -1.11 -24.58
N SER A 167 8.45 -1.30 -24.77
CA SER A 167 9.47 -0.26 -24.59
C SER A 167 10.20 -0.02 -25.92
N PRO A 168 9.63 0.81 -26.80
CA PRO A 168 10.17 1.01 -28.16
C PRO A 168 11.46 1.80 -28.17
N VAL A 169 11.63 2.71 -27.21
CA VAL A 169 12.82 3.53 -27.00
C VAL A 169 13.12 3.61 -25.51
N GLU A 170 14.35 3.96 -25.17
CA GLU A 170 14.77 4.13 -23.78
C GLU A 170 13.88 5.14 -23.05
N GLY A 171 13.49 4.81 -21.84
CA GLY A 171 12.63 5.61 -20.98
C GLY A 171 11.14 5.60 -21.33
N LEU A 172 10.72 5.08 -22.49
CA LEU A 172 9.30 5.02 -22.87
C LEU A 172 8.75 3.61 -22.65
N PHE A 173 7.69 3.52 -21.82
CA PHE A 173 6.90 2.32 -21.60
C PHE A 173 5.45 2.57 -21.99
N ILE A 174 4.87 1.65 -22.72
CA ILE A 174 3.46 1.66 -23.12
C ILE A 174 2.88 0.33 -22.70
N THR A 175 1.75 0.33 -22.01
CA THR A 175 1.08 -0.89 -21.58
C THR A 175 -0.34 -0.98 -22.11
N ALA A 176 -0.76 -2.20 -22.40
CA ALA A 176 -2.15 -2.54 -22.61
C ALA A 176 -2.48 -3.74 -21.71
N SER A 177 -3.52 -3.62 -20.92
CA SER A 177 -3.93 -4.63 -19.94
C SER A 177 -5.38 -5.01 -20.11
N ALA A 178 -5.71 -6.24 -19.72
CA ALA A 178 -7.06 -6.72 -19.52
C ALA A 178 -7.09 -7.41 -18.14
N SER A 179 -7.92 -6.90 -17.22
CA SER A 179 -8.00 -7.43 -15.85
C SER A 179 -9.39 -7.35 -15.27
N ASP A 180 -9.65 -8.16 -14.24
CA ASP A 180 -10.95 -8.25 -13.56
C ASP A 180 -11.14 -7.22 -12.43
N LEU A 181 -10.16 -6.34 -12.20
CA LEU A 181 -10.15 -5.42 -11.06
C LEU A 181 -11.48 -4.67 -10.87
N TYR A 182 -12.04 -4.19 -11.96
CA TYR A 182 -13.29 -3.44 -11.93
C TYR A 182 -14.54 -4.31 -11.92
N LEU A 183 -14.43 -5.58 -12.31
CA LEU A 183 -15.55 -6.52 -12.24
C LEU A 183 -15.92 -6.88 -10.81
N GLU A 184 -14.94 -7.03 -9.91
CA GLU A 184 -15.21 -7.32 -8.49
C GLU A 184 -15.85 -6.11 -7.79
N LYS A 185 -15.37 -4.89 -8.05
CA LYS A 185 -15.98 -3.67 -7.52
C LYS A 185 -17.41 -3.48 -8.06
N TYR A 186 -17.64 -3.82 -9.30
CA TYR A 186 -18.96 -3.71 -9.92
C TYR A 186 -19.98 -4.69 -9.36
N LYS A 187 -19.57 -5.88 -8.93
CA LYS A 187 -20.46 -6.86 -8.27
C LYS A 187 -20.86 -6.43 -6.86
N ALA A 188 -20.03 -5.68 -6.16
CA ALA A 188 -20.31 -5.26 -4.80
C ALA A 188 -21.34 -4.11 -4.72
N ALA A 189 -21.45 -3.28 -5.75
CA ALA A 189 -22.42 -2.18 -5.79
C ALA A 189 -23.80 -2.59 -6.32
N ASP A 190 -23.88 -3.68 -7.06
CA ASP A 190 -25.11 -4.10 -7.76
C ASP A 190 -25.85 -5.23 -7.01
N ASP A 191 -26.09 -5.05 -5.71
CA ASP A 191 -26.94 -5.95 -4.89
C ASP A 191 -28.42 -5.98 -5.36
N GLU A 192 -28.84 -5.08 -6.25
CA GLU A 192 -30.18 -5.06 -6.84
C GLU A 192 -30.33 -5.91 -8.12
N VAL A 193 -29.23 -6.34 -8.74
CA VAL A 193 -29.28 -7.21 -9.93
C VAL A 193 -29.25 -8.69 -9.50
N LYS A 194 -30.18 -9.09 -8.65
CA LYS A 194 -30.35 -10.49 -8.19
C LYS A 194 -30.91 -11.45 -9.27
N ASP A 195 -31.10 -11.00 -10.49
CA ASP A 195 -31.82 -11.78 -11.47
C ASP A 195 -31.10 -11.88 -12.82
N ARG A 196 -29.81 -12.22 -12.78
CA ARG A 196 -29.12 -12.67 -13.98
C ARG A 196 -28.44 -13.99 -13.73
N ASP A 197 -28.88 -15.01 -14.49
CA ASP A 197 -28.27 -16.32 -14.68
C ASP A 197 -26.79 -16.28 -15.18
N ALA A 198 -25.96 -15.40 -14.64
CA ALA A 198 -24.53 -15.46 -14.82
C ALA A 198 -24.01 -16.57 -13.91
N LYS A 199 -23.82 -17.75 -14.48
CA LYS A 199 -23.06 -18.80 -13.82
C LYS A 199 -21.70 -18.25 -13.43
N GLU A 200 -21.35 -18.41 -12.17
CA GLU A 200 -20.03 -18.17 -11.64
C GLU A 200 -19.00 -18.75 -12.60
N GLY A 201 -18.20 -17.91 -13.26
CA GLY A 201 -17.18 -18.32 -14.23
C GLY A 201 -17.30 -17.73 -15.64
N ASP A 202 -18.41 -17.19 -16.06
CA ASP A 202 -18.55 -16.58 -17.40
C ASP A 202 -18.10 -15.12 -17.36
N LEU A 203 -16.81 -14.87 -17.63
CA LEU A 203 -16.30 -13.52 -17.93
C LEU A 203 -16.95 -13.07 -19.26
N LYS A 204 -18.01 -12.27 -19.18
CA LYS A 204 -18.50 -11.58 -20.37
C LYS A 204 -17.42 -10.59 -20.80
N PHE A 205 -16.98 -10.70 -22.05
CA PHE A 205 -16.13 -9.71 -22.69
C PHE A 205 -16.81 -8.33 -22.57
N ASN A 206 -16.17 -7.45 -21.81
CA ASN A 206 -16.64 -6.09 -21.56
C ASN A 206 -15.47 -5.15 -21.78
N GLU A 207 -15.72 -4.00 -22.38
CA GLU A 207 -14.73 -2.94 -22.57
C GLU A 207 -14.08 -2.48 -21.25
N LYS A 208 -14.81 -2.56 -20.13
CA LYS A 208 -14.35 -2.23 -18.78
C LYS A 208 -13.17 -3.08 -18.27
N LEU A 209 -12.82 -4.16 -18.97
CA LEU A 209 -11.65 -4.98 -18.65
C LEU A 209 -10.33 -4.32 -19.08
N PHE A 210 -10.36 -3.35 -19.99
CA PHE A 210 -9.15 -2.85 -20.64
C PHE A 210 -8.63 -1.58 -20.01
N GLY A 211 -7.31 -1.55 -19.83
CA GLY A 211 -6.55 -0.38 -19.42
C GLY A 211 -5.36 -0.13 -20.36
N PHE A 212 -5.04 1.14 -20.56
CA PHE A 212 -3.91 1.59 -21.35
C PHE A 212 -3.12 2.63 -20.56
N THR A 213 -1.80 2.48 -20.53
CA THR A 213 -0.94 3.41 -19.79
C THR A 213 0.31 3.70 -20.60
N ALA A 214 0.89 4.87 -20.38
CA ALA A 214 2.19 5.24 -20.93
C ALA A 214 3.00 6.02 -19.90
N LYS A 215 4.29 5.74 -19.84
CA LYS A 215 5.26 6.48 -19.03
C LYS A 215 6.48 6.81 -19.87
N TYR A 216 6.91 8.05 -19.79
CA TYR A 216 8.22 8.46 -20.25
C TYR A 216 9.03 8.97 -19.06
N ALA A 217 10.26 8.50 -18.92
CA ALA A 217 11.18 8.91 -17.88
C ALA A 217 12.58 9.12 -18.46
N ASN A 218 13.26 10.15 -17.99
CA ASN A 218 14.67 10.42 -18.25
C ASN A 218 15.33 10.93 -16.96
N ASP A 219 16.58 11.38 -17.04
CA ASP A 219 17.33 11.87 -15.86
C ASP A 219 16.74 13.14 -15.25
N ALA A 220 15.91 13.89 -15.99
CA ALA A 220 15.41 15.19 -15.55
C ALA A 220 13.97 15.14 -15.01
N PHE A 221 13.13 14.28 -15.59
CA PHE A 221 11.72 14.19 -15.22
C PHE A 221 11.10 12.87 -15.66
N PHE A 222 9.93 12.57 -15.14
CA PHE A 222 9.04 11.58 -15.72
C PHE A 222 7.62 12.15 -15.88
N VAL A 223 6.89 11.58 -16.81
CA VAL A 223 5.46 11.78 -17.00
C VAL A 223 4.79 10.44 -17.20
N THR A 224 3.67 10.24 -16.54
CA THR A 224 2.84 9.03 -16.68
C THR A 224 1.41 9.43 -16.96
N GLY A 225 0.72 8.66 -17.76
CA GLY A 225 -0.71 8.83 -17.97
C GLY A 225 -1.36 7.50 -18.31
N GLY A 226 -2.61 7.36 -17.93
CA GLY A 226 -3.35 6.14 -18.18
C GLY A 226 -4.84 6.34 -18.17
N VAL A 227 -5.53 5.42 -18.83
CA VAL A 227 -6.97 5.31 -18.89
C VAL A 227 -7.37 3.86 -18.69
N HIS A 228 -8.34 3.64 -17.85
CA HIS A 228 -9.10 2.41 -17.78
C HIS A 228 -10.47 2.65 -18.39
N LEU A 229 -10.91 1.78 -19.29
CA LEU A 229 -12.17 1.98 -20.01
C LEU A 229 -13.42 1.88 -19.12
N ALA A 230 -13.26 1.50 -17.85
CA ALA A 230 -14.26 1.69 -16.80
C ALA A 230 -14.38 3.14 -16.32
N LYS A 231 -13.91 4.12 -17.10
CA LYS A 231 -13.92 5.56 -16.82
C LYS A 231 -13.03 5.98 -15.65
N SER A 232 -11.86 5.40 -15.52
CA SER A 232 -10.86 5.83 -14.58
C SER A 232 -9.65 6.38 -15.33
N TYR A 233 -9.17 7.55 -14.94
CA TYR A 233 -8.08 8.27 -15.59
C TYR A 233 -7.05 8.67 -14.55
N TYR A 234 -5.78 8.64 -14.92
CA TYR A 234 -4.73 9.16 -14.06
C TYR A 234 -3.60 9.79 -14.87
N ALA A 235 -2.89 10.69 -14.22
CA ALA A 235 -1.67 11.29 -14.73
C ALA A 235 -0.71 11.60 -13.60
N SER A 236 0.58 11.57 -13.85
CA SER A 236 1.57 12.09 -12.92
C SER A 236 2.71 12.78 -13.64
N PHE A 237 3.33 13.70 -12.94
CA PHE A 237 4.58 14.36 -13.34
C PHE A 237 5.53 14.39 -12.15
N GLY A 238 6.79 14.00 -12.38
CA GLY A 238 7.83 14.08 -11.35
C GLY A 238 9.08 14.74 -11.91
N LEU A 239 9.70 15.61 -11.10
CA LEU A 239 10.96 16.27 -11.38
C LEU A 239 12.10 15.52 -10.68
N THR A 240 13.13 15.14 -11.44
CA THR A 240 14.31 14.39 -10.96
C THR A 240 15.63 15.13 -11.23
N ALA A 241 15.59 16.27 -11.92
CA ALA A 241 16.76 17.03 -12.33
C ALA A 241 17.51 17.73 -11.18
N VAL A 242 16.90 17.86 -10.01
CA VAL A 242 17.48 18.55 -8.86
C VAL A 242 17.93 17.53 -7.83
N ASP A 243 19.23 17.50 -7.56
CA ASP A 243 19.80 16.59 -6.58
C ASP A 243 19.13 16.75 -5.21
N ASN A 244 18.84 15.64 -4.57
CA ASN A 244 18.21 15.56 -3.26
C ASN A 244 16.81 16.18 -3.15
N LEU A 245 16.18 16.53 -4.27
CA LEU A 245 14.81 17.02 -4.33
C LEU A 245 13.95 16.03 -5.11
N THR A 246 12.91 15.51 -4.48
CA THR A 246 11.82 14.79 -5.14
C THR A 246 10.62 15.72 -5.20
N LEU A 247 10.03 15.92 -6.36
CA LEU A 247 8.77 16.64 -6.53
C LEU A 247 7.91 15.83 -7.49
N VAL A 248 6.73 15.43 -7.03
CA VAL A 248 5.77 14.66 -7.83
C VAL A 248 4.38 15.25 -7.63
N VAL A 249 3.61 15.28 -8.69
CA VAL A 249 2.18 15.58 -8.64
C VAL A 249 1.44 14.44 -9.34
N GLU A 250 0.49 13.85 -8.64
CA GLU A 250 -0.39 12.80 -9.16
C GLU A 250 -1.81 13.35 -9.25
N ALA A 251 -2.51 12.97 -10.30
CA ALA A 251 -3.92 13.28 -10.51
C ALA A 251 -4.68 12.00 -10.86
N PHE A 252 -5.83 11.83 -10.26
CA PHE A 252 -6.71 10.70 -10.48
C PHE A 252 -8.15 11.17 -10.63
N ILE A 253 -8.85 10.65 -11.62
CA ILE A 253 -10.27 10.89 -11.85
C ILE A 253 -10.96 9.53 -11.92
N ASN A 254 -11.92 9.30 -11.06
CA ASN A 254 -12.76 8.12 -11.07
C ASN A 254 -14.21 8.52 -11.35
N ASP A 255 -14.68 8.18 -12.54
CA ASP A 255 -16.06 8.39 -13.01
C ASP A 255 -16.71 7.02 -13.29
N THR A 256 -16.51 6.08 -12.35
CA THR A 256 -17.18 4.78 -12.45
C THR A 256 -18.67 4.93 -12.14
N ALA A 257 -19.50 4.16 -12.84
CA ALA A 257 -20.97 4.30 -12.82
C ALA A 257 -21.67 4.06 -11.46
N ASP A 258 -20.89 3.77 -10.41
CA ASP A 258 -21.39 3.53 -9.07
C ASP A 258 -21.26 4.74 -8.14
N VAL A 259 -20.71 5.84 -8.63
CA VAL A 259 -20.63 7.12 -7.92
C VAL A 259 -21.43 8.10 -8.75
N ASP A 260 -22.49 8.68 -8.19
CA ASP A 260 -23.34 9.66 -8.88
C ASP A 260 -22.52 10.85 -9.40
N ASP A 261 -21.35 11.11 -8.77
CA ASP A 261 -20.44 12.21 -9.11
C ASP A 261 -18.98 11.74 -9.23
N PRO A 262 -18.23 12.18 -10.27
CA PRO A 262 -16.85 11.83 -10.46
C PRO A 262 -15.97 12.37 -9.33
N GLU A 263 -15.15 11.49 -8.75
CA GLU A 263 -14.17 11.86 -7.75
C GLU A 263 -12.85 12.24 -8.42
N THR A 264 -12.34 13.44 -8.13
CA THR A 264 -11.00 13.88 -8.54
C THR A 264 -10.09 13.97 -7.34
N LYS A 265 -8.92 13.34 -7.42
CA LYS A 265 -7.88 13.40 -6.39
C LYS A 265 -6.59 13.96 -6.95
N LEU A 266 -5.94 14.84 -6.18
CA LEU A 266 -4.62 15.38 -6.49
C LEU A 266 -3.71 15.15 -5.29
N TYR A 267 -2.50 14.62 -5.54
CA TYR A 267 -1.49 14.33 -4.54
C TYR A 267 -0.14 14.99 -4.89
N PRO A 268 0.05 16.27 -4.57
CA PRO A 268 1.36 16.88 -4.63
C PRO A 268 2.24 16.36 -3.49
N TRP A 269 3.45 15.94 -3.83
CA TRP A 269 4.46 15.46 -2.89
C TRP A 269 5.80 16.13 -3.16
N VAL A 270 6.44 16.60 -2.11
CA VAL A 270 7.81 17.12 -2.14
C VAL A 270 8.61 16.49 -1.01
N GLU A 271 9.84 16.09 -1.30
CA GLU A 271 10.82 15.62 -0.31
C GLU A 271 12.18 16.22 -0.62
N TYR A 272 12.88 16.70 0.40
CA TYR A 272 14.22 17.25 0.31
C TYR A 272 15.16 16.58 1.31
N THR A 273 16.28 16.04 0.81
CA THR A 273 17.29 15.31 1.60
C THR A 273 18.70 15.93 1.48
N GLY A 274 18.81 17.16 0.97
CA GLY A 274 20.09 17.83 0.72
C GLY A 274 20.81 18.35 1.96
N ILE A 275 20.22 18.22 3.16
CA ILE A 275 20.86 18.55 4.43
C ILE A 275 21.26 17.24 5.12
N GLU A 276 22.51 17.13 5.52
CA GLU A 276 23.03 15.92 6.15
C GLU A 276 22.16 15.48 7.35
N ASN A 277 21.78 14.21 7.36
CA ASN A 277 20.94 13.58 8.39
C ASN A 277 19.51 14.14 8.51
N LEU A 278 19.07 15.06 7.64
CA LEU A 278 17.75 15.69 7.69
C LEU A 278 16.95 15.35 6.43
N THR A 279 15.72 14.89 6.64
CA THR A 279 14.70 14.78 5.60
C THR A 279 13.57 15.75 5.90
N LEU A 280 13.19 16.56 4.93
CA LEU A 280 12.00 17.41 4.97
C LEU A 280 11.05 16.94 3.89
N ALA A 281 9.77 16.80 4.23
CA ALA A 281 8.76 16.40 3.24
C ALA A 281 7.44 17.12 3.48
N ALA A 282 6.64 17.21 2.43
CA ALA A 282 5.25 17.59 2.53
C ALA A 282 4.43 16.80 1.49
N LEU A 283 3.34 16.24 1.95
CA LEU A 283 2.34 15.56 1.14
C LEU A 283 1.05 16.39 1.17
N GLY A 284 0.42 16.57 0.02
CA GLY A 284 -0.92 17.11 -0.11
C GLY A 284 -1.88 16.01 -0.58
N ALA A 285 -3.11 16.03 -0.10
CA ALA A 285 -4.20 15.25 -0.62
C ALA A 285 -5.41 16.20 -0.80
N ILE A 286 -5.83 16.37 -2.04
CA ILE A 286 -6.98 17.22 -2.40
C ILE A 286 -8.00 16.29 -3.07
N THR A 287 -9.18 16.21 -2.49
CA THR A 287 -10.28 15.39 -3.02
C THR A 287 -11.44 16.31 -3.38
N ILE A 288 -11.94 16.17 -4.60
CA ILE A 288 -13.06 16.95 -5.15
C ILE A 288 -14.15 15.96 -5.56
N VAL A 289 -15.33 16.10 -4.97
CA VAL A 289 -16.52 15.29 -5.28
C VAL A 289 -17.72 16.23 -5.29
N ASP A 290 -18.53 16.23 -6.34
CA ASP A 290 -19.75 17.04 -6.48
C ASP A 290 -19.53 18.55 -6.14
N GLY A 291 -18.39 19.10 -6.60
CA GLY A 291 -18.05 20.48 -6.33
C GLY A 291 -17.50 20.76 -4.92
N SER A 292 -17.59 19.81 -4.02
CA SER A 292 -17.02 19.84 -2.68
C SER A 292 -15.53 19.54 -2.69
N THR A 293 -14.76 20.25 -1.85
CA THR A 293 -13.30 20.10 -1.80
C THR A 293 -12.82 19.86 -0.39
N SER A 294 -12.21 18.72 -0.13
CA SER A 294 -11.46 18.43 1.10
C SER A 294 -9.97 18.47 0.85
N ILE A 295 -9.21 18.99 1.81
CA ILE A 295 -7.77 19.15 1.71
C ILE A 295 -7.11 18.56 2.95
N ALA A 296 -6.10 17.71 2.76
CA ALA A 296 -5.18 17.32 3.81
C ALA A 296 -3.75 17.70 3.42
N ILE A 297 -2.98 18.22 4.37
CA ILE A 297 -1.57 18.57 4.18
C ILE A 297 -0.78 17.91 5.29
N THR A 298 0.24 17.12 4.92
CA THR A 298 1.09 16.41 5.87
C THR A 298 2.55 16.86 5.72
N PRO A 299 2.97 17.96 6.37
CA PRO A 299 4.38 18.24 6.55
C PRO A 299 5.02 17.20 7.46
N ALA A 300 6.24 16.80 7.11
CA ALA A 300 7.00 15.79 7.82
C ALA A 300 8.48 16.16 7.90
N VAL A 301 9.12 15.82 9.00
CA VAL A 301 10.54 16.00 9.24
C VAL A 301 11.12 14.77 9.93
N SER A 302 12.30 14.32 9.50
CA SER A 302 13.09 13.35 10.26
C SER A 302 14.54 13.78 10.34
N TYR A 303 15.18 13.46 11.47
CA TYR A 303 16.58 13.75 11.73
C TYR A 303 17.28 12.53 12.33
N ALA A 304 18.33 12.05 11.68
CA ALA A 304 19.19 11.00 12.20
C ALA A 304 20.18 11.61 13.22
N LEU A 305 19.84 11.53 14.51
CA LEU A 305 20.65 12.08 15.59
C LEU A 305 21.98 11.31 15.73
N THR A 306 21.93 10.00 15.54
CA THR A 306 23.09 9.09 15.49
C THR A 306 22.77 7.94 14.52
N ASP A 307 23.75 7.06 14.28
CA ASP A 307 23.54 5.84 13.47
C ASP A 307 22.45 4.90 14.01
N VAL A 308 22.09 5.06 15.29
CA VAL A 308 21.11 4.18 15.96
C VAL A 308 19.85 4.92 16.43
N ILE A 309 19.83 6.24 16.45
CA ILE A 309 18.70 7.04 16.93
C ILE A 309 18.25 8.02 15.85
N SER A 310 16.99 7.96 15.48
CA SER A 310 16.34 8.96 14.65
C SER A 310 15.12 9.55 15.34
N LEU A 311 14.92 10.84 15.13
CA LEU A 311 13.75 11.60 15.55
C LEU A 311 12.90 11.89 14.33
N ALA A 312 11.59 11.79 14.43
CA ALA A 312 10.71 12.19 13.37
C ALA A 312 9.44 12.84 13.92
N ALA A 313 8.84 13.70 13.13
CA ALA A 313 7.52 14.25 13.39
C ALA A 313 6.81 14.49 12.07
N GLU A 314 5.53 14.21 12.04
CA GLU A 314 4.63 14.63 10.97
C GLU A 314 3.38 15.25 11.56
N SER A 315 2.67 16.04 10.76
CA SER A 315 1.40 16.65 11.17
C SER A 315 0.43 16.60 10.00
N THR A 316 -0.61 15.78 10.09
CA THR A 316 -1.69 15.82 9.10
C THR A 316 -2.69 16.91 9.51
N ILE A 317 -2.81 17.95 8.69
CA ILE A 317 -3.75 19.05 8.83
C ILE A 317 -4.91 18.76 7.87
N THR A 318 -6.09 18.54 8.40
CA THR A 318 -7.31 18.29 7.61
C THR A 318 -8.17 19.55 7.61
N ILE A 319 -8.53 19.98 6.42
CA ILE A 319 -9.44 21.09 6.15
C ILE A 319 -10.69 20.47 5.51
N PRO A 320 -11.74 20.21 6.29
CA PRO A 320 -12.98 19.63 5.77
C PRO A 320 -13.71 20.63 4.87
N ASP A 321 -14.54 20.09 4.00
CA ASP A 321 -15.43 20.93 3.20
C ASP A 321 -16.65 21.31 4.05
N LYS A 322 -16.81 22.61 4.30
CA LYS A 322 -17.93 23.15 5.08
C LYS A 322 -19.27 23.08 4.37
N ASP A 323 -19.28 22.85 3.07
CA ASP A 323 -20.52 22.67 2.31
C ASP A 323 -21.10 21.27 2.55
N ILE A 324 -20.26 20.28 2.89
CA ILE A 324 -20.70 18.93 3.27
C ILE A 324 -21.06 18.87 4.76
N ASP A 325 -20.20 19.36 5.63
CA ASP A 325 -20.45 19.42 7.08
C ASP A 325 -19.99 20.77 7.64
N PRO A 326 -20.97 21.72 7.81
CA PRO A 326 -20.66 23.05 8.34
C PRO A 326 -20.14 23.04 9.78
N THR A 327 -20.28 21.91 10.50
CA THR A 327 -19.86 21.78 11.89
C THR A 327 -18.43 21.28 12.04
N ASP A 328 -17.86 20.71 10.98
CA ASP A 328 -16.49 20.22 11.01
C ASP A 328 -15.48 21.37 10.94
N ASP A 329 -14.63 21.43 11.92
CA ASP A 329 -13.54 22.40 11.99
C ASP A 329 -12.23 21.82 11.46
N THR A 330 -11.36 22.72 10.98
CA THR A 330 -9.98 22.35 10.65
C THR A 330 -9.27 21.81 11.88
N TYR A 331 -8.69 20.63 11.77
CA TYR A 331 -7.93 20.01 12.84
C TYR A 331 -6.56 19.51 12.36
N ALA A 332 -5.67 19.25 13.31
CA ALA A 332 -4.36 18.66 13.05
C ALA A 332 -4.12 17.46 13.95
N VAL A 333 -3.48 16.43 13.38
CA VAL A 333 -2.94 15.30 14.12
C VAL A 333 -1.43 15.35 14.03
N ILE A 334 -0.74 15.52 15.16
CA ILE A 334 0.71 15.65 15.24
C ILE A 334 1.26 14.35 15.80
N THR A 335 2.22 13.72 15.09
CA THR A 335 2.80 12.43 15.43
C THR A 335 4.32 12.52 15.57
N PRO A 336 4.85 12.95 16.73
CA PRO A 336 6.27 12.84 17.04
C PRO A 336 6.65 11.38 17.34
N SER A 337 7.87 10.98 16.94
CA SER A 337 8.38 9.64 17.18
C SER A 337 9.89 9.61 17.35
N VAL A 338 10.36 8.57 18.06
CA VAL A 338 11.78 8.23 18.23
C VAL A 338 11.98 6.79 17.82
N THR A 339 12.88 6.55 16.90
CA THR A 339 13.24 5.20 16.43
C THR A 339 14.64 4.84 16.88
N PHE A 340 14.78 3.64 17.42
CA PHE A 340 16.04 3.02 17.82
C PHE A 340 16.35 1.85 16.89
N ALA A 341 17.41 1.96 16.10
CA ALA A 341 17.87 0.90 15.22
C ALA A 341 18.79 -0.05 15.99
N ALA A 342 18.31 -1.23 16.37
CA ALA A 342 19.14 -2.27 16.99
C ALA A 342 20.09 -2.91 15.97
N SER A 343 19.76 -2.88 14.69
CA SER A 343 20.55 -3.34 13.54
C SER A 343 19.98 -2.78 12.25
N LYS A 344 20.64 -3.05 11.11
CA LYS A 344 20.07 -2.75 9.77
C LYS A 344 18.71 -3.42 9.50
N LYS A 345 18.37 -4.47 10.26
CA LYS A 345 17.16 -5.26 10.08
C LYS A 345 16.12 -5.07 11.19
N ALA A 346 16.50 -4.55 12.33
CA ALA A 346 15.64 -4.47 13.50
C ALA A 346 15.61 -3.06 14.08
N SER A 347 14.41 -2.55 14.35
CA SER A 347 14.20 -1.28 15.02
C SER A 347 13.02 -1.33 15.98
N ALA A 348 13.05 -0.43 16.97
CA ALA A 348 11.94 -0.14 17.86
C ALA A 348 11.60 1.34 17.75
N THR A 349 10.31 1.68 17.73
CA THR A 349 9.82 3.06 17.65
C THR A 349 8.87 3.32 18.79
N VAL A 350 9.01 4.46 19.45
CA VAL A 350 8.03 5.02 20.38
C VAL A 350 7.44 6.27 19.76
N PHE A 351 6.14 6.52 19.98
CA PHE A 351 5.43 7.62 19.36
C PHE A 351 4.31 8.16 20.25
N ALA A 352 3.90 9.39 19.98
CA ALA A 352 2.63 9.94 20.40
C ALA A 352 1.83 10.35 19.17
N SER A 353 0.51 10.31 19.25
CA SER A 353 -0.39 10.91 18.27
C SER A 353 -1.30 11.87 19.03
N LEU A 354 -1.24 13.14 18.68
CA LEU A 354 -1.89 14.24 19.39
C LEU A 354 -2.83 14.95 18.42
N SER A 355 -4.13 14.91 18.68
CA SER A 355 -5.14 15.60 17.87
C SER A 355 -5.51 16.95 18.48
N THR A 356 -5.71 17.96 17.66
CA THR A 356 -6.28 19.25 18.05
C THR A 356 -7.80 19.27 17.97
N ASP A 357 -8.41 18.25 17.38
CA ASP A 357 -9.85 18.08 17.37
C ASP A 357 -10.35 17.83 18.80
N THR A 358 -11.18 18.75 19.33
CA THR A 358 -11.66 18.70 20.69
C THR A 358 -12.78 17.69 20.89
N ASP A 359 -13.53 17.39 19.86
CA ASP A 359 -14.70 16.49 19.93
C ASP A 359 -14.30 15.03 19.71
N GLN A 360 -13.28 14.81 18.89
CA GLN A 360 -12.73 13.49 18.61
C GLN A 360 -11.30 13.31 19.14
N ALA A 361 -10.83 14.16 20.04
CA ALA A 361 -9.44 14.21 20.53
C ALA A 361 -8.99 12.86 21.09
N LYS A 362 -8.54 11.98 20.23
CA LYS A 362 -7.95 10.68 20.56
C LYS A 362 -6.44 10.85 20.62
N HIS A 363 -5.94 11.32 21.76
CA HIS A 363 -4.50 11.26 22.01
C HIS A 363 -4.12 9.80 22.24
N SER A 364 -3.08 9.33 21.56
CA SER A 364 -2.54 8.00 21.81
C SER A 364 -1.03 8.03 21.96
N PHE A 365 -0.52 7.09 22.73
CA PHE A 365 0.90 6.85 22.91
C PHE A 365 1.18 5.39 22.60
N GLY A 366 2.29 5.11 21.96
CA GLY A 366 2.56 3.73 21.60
C GLY A 366 4.02 3.42 21.37
N ALA A 367 4.25 2.14 21.20
CA ALA A 367 5.54 1.61 20.80
C ALA A 367 5.36 0.41 19.89
N GLY A 368 6.29 0.25 18.97
CA GLY A 368 6.28 -0.86 18.04
C GLY A 368 7.68 -1.33 17.69
N VAL A 369 7.75 -2.50 17.09
CA VAL A 369 8.98 -3.11 16.59
C VAL A 369 8.83 -3.46 15.13
N LYS A 370 9.92 -3.33 14.37
CA LYS A 370 10.03 -3.76 12.98
C LYS A 370 11.22 -4.66 12.82
N TYR A 371 11.04 -5.75 12.09
CA TYR A 371 12.12 -6.64 11.68
C TYR A 371 12.01 -6.91 10.18
N ALA A 372 13.12 -6.67 9.45
CA ALA A 372 13.27 -6.97 8.04
C ALA A 372 14.15 -8.22 7.84
N PHE A 373 13.86 -9.03 6.82
CA PHE A 373 14.58 -10.27 6.53
C PHE A 373 14.90 -10.40 5.05
#